data_de3075f08e3bea74d0162f364cbd2d7c
#
_entry.id   de3075f08e3bea74d0162f364cbd2d7c
#
_cell.length_a   1.000
_cell.length_b   1.000
_cell.length_c   1.000
_cell.angle_alpha   90.00
_cell.angle_beta   90.00
_cell.angle_gamma   90.00
#
_symmetry.space_group_name_H-M   'P 1'
#
loop_
_entity.id
_entity.type
_entity.pdbx_description
1 polymer ?
#
loop_
_entity_poly.entity_id
_entity_poly.type
_entity_poly.pdbx_seq_one_letter_code
_entity_poly.pdbx_strand_id
1 'polypeptide(L)'
;MHLVEQWIALRKESRGQPSLDYWAGRALIMQENDNILDLLREKGAEAVRGALRGVILQPGALGDCVLTLPLAEVMKDCLRLGGVDIIGHTEYIDILPGRTCVDSIRSIDSVDLHRLFAEAGTFDLVDGDALINVFGDYAWIVTFLGEPDSNFEQNLIFTANCSRSAEVITLSTKPSQKFSAHITDFYIQQFITQSGLPLGPWRVRKAKSLIKATKADISTGRELLEEINIDFSEELVVIQPGSGGSHKCCHLDNFLAVTKELVSKDIKVIFLLGPVEVEQFSSATIKKINSVAKCLTDLSLTQVLGLLSCADAFLGNDSGITHLAAALGVRTLAVFGPTNPDLYGPIGPAVTVLASATAGFAKEPSETLQQELLEVLIS
;
A
#
# COMPACT_ATOMS: atom_id res chain seq x y z
N MET A 1 13.09 -23.15 -24.01
CA MET A 1 11.76 -23.08 -24.63
C MET A 1 10.90 -24.29 -24.24
N HIS A 2 11.27 -25.53 -24.56
CA HIS A 2 10.44 -26.71 -24.31
C HIS A 2 10.09 -26.96 -22.82
N LEU A 3 10.98 -26.66 -21.88
CA LEU A 3 10.76 -26.80 -20.43
C LEU A 3 9.76 -25.75 -19.88
N VAL A 4 9.80 -24.52 -20.38
CA VAL A 4 8.87 -23.44 -19.97
C VAL A 4 7.45 -23.74 -20.47
N GLU A 5 7.31 -24.26 -21.69
CA GLU A 5 6.02 -24.69 -22.22
C GLU A 5 5.43 -25.89 -21.44
N GLN A 6 6.26 -26.85 -21.06
CA GLN A 6 5.86 -27.95 -20.18
C GLN A 6 5.44 -27.46 -18.78
N TRP A 7 6.15 -26.47 -18.23
CA TRP A 7 5.81 -25.91 -16.93
C TRP A 7 4.50 -25.12 -16.95
N ILE A 8 4.25 -24.31 -18.01
CA ILE A 8 2.97 -23.63 -18.23
C ILE A 8 1.82 -24.63 -18.34
N ALA A 9 2.04 -25.76 -19.04
CA ALA A 9 1.04 -26.82 -19.16
C ALA A 9 0.75 -27.49 -17.81
N LEU A 10 1.79 -27.85 -17.02
CA LEU A 10 1.66 -28.43 -15.69
C LEU A 10 0.96 -27.51 -14.70
N ARG A 11 1.19 -26.20 -14.79
CA ARG A 11 0.50 -25.19 -13.96
C ARG A 11 -0.99 -25.08 -14.31
N LYS A 12 -1.36 -25.22 -15.59
CA LYS A 12 -2.77 -25.25 -16.04
C LYS A 12 -3.53 -26.48 -15.53
N GLU A 13 -2.87 -27.62 -15.42
CA GLU A 13 -3.46 -28.88 -14.92
C GLU A 13 -3.56 -28.93 -13.39
N SER A 14 -2.71 -28.20 -12.66
CA SER A 14 -2.61 -28.27 -11.18
C SER A 14 -3.48 -27.25 -10.43
N ARG A 15 -4.36 -26.51 -11.10
CA ARG A 15 -5.28 -25.55 -10.47
C ARG A 15 -6.31 -26.27 -9.58
N GLY A 16 -5.88 -26.64 -8.39
CA GLY A 16 -6.74 -27.24 -7.38
C GLY A 16 -5.99 -27.78 -6.16
N GLN A 17 -4.88 -28.40 -6.36
CA GLN A 17 -3.85 -28.76 -5.37
C GLN A 17 -2.60 -29.15 -6.16
N PRO A 18 -1.44 -28.53 -5.92
CA PRO A 18 -0.22 -28.91 -6.61
C PRO A 18 0.13 -30.36 -6.26
N SER A 19 0.22 -31.22 -7.28
CA SER A 19 0.58 -32.61 -7.13
C SER A 19 2.04 -32.77 -6.67
N LEU A 20 2.39 -33.94 -6.14
CA LEU A 20 3.79 -34.30 -5.85
C LEU A 20 4.70 -34.12 -7.08
N ASP A 21 4.15 -34.30 -8.30
CA ASP A 21 4.85 -34.13 -9.57
C ASP A 21 5.14 -32.65 -9.88
N TYR A 22 4.27 -31.73 -9.46
CA TYR A 22 4.53 -30.28 -9.52
C TYR A 22 5.74 -29.90 -8.67
N TRP A 23 5.82 -30.41 -7.44
CA TRP A 23 6.94 -30.15 -6.54
C TRP A 23 8.21 -30.88 -6.97
N ALA A 24 8.10 -32.07 -7.56
CA ALA A 24 9.23 -32.81 -8.11
C ALA A 24 9.78 -32.13 -9.38
N GLY A 25 8.90 -31.63 -10.27
CA GLY A 25 9.30 -30.84 -11.44
C GLY A 25 9.99 -29.53 -11.03
N ARG A 26 9.49 -28.88 -9.99
CA ARG A 26 10.09 -27.69 -9.41
C ARG A 26 11.45 -27.95 -8.78
N ALA A 27 11.61 -29.08 -8.09
CA ALA A 27 12.91 -29.49 -7.54
C ALA A 27 13.94 -29.78 -8.64
N LEU A 28 13.51 -30.34 -9.77
CA LEU A 28 14.36 -30.57 -10.94
C LEU A 28 14.81 -29.27 -11.62
N ILE A 29 13.92 -28.29 -11.77
CA ILE A 29 14.25 -26.96 -12.33
C ILE A 29 15.19 -26.20 -11.38
N MET A 30 15.02 -26.34 -10.06
CA MET A 30 15.97 -25.82 -9.06
C MET A 30 17.34 -26.54 -9.11
N GLN A 31 17.42 -27.81 -9.55
CA GLN A 31 18.66 -28.52 -9.69
C GLN A 31 19.55 -28.04 -10.86
N GLU A 32 19.00 -27.41 -11.86
CA GLU A 32 19.78 -26.86 -12.99
C GLU A 32 20.45 -25.50 -12.67
N ASN A 33 20.23 -24.93 -11.47
CA ASN A 33 20.81 -23.65 -11.07
C ASN A 33 22.02 -23.88 -10.15
N ASP A 34 23.20 -24.08 -10.74
CA ASP A 34 24.47 -24.40 -10.05
C ASP A 34 24.77 -23.46 -8.87
N ASN A 35 24.46 -22.17 -8.99
CA ASN A 35 24.66 -21.20 -7.92
C ASN A 35 23.79 -21.44 -6.67
N ILE A 36 22.56 -21.92 -6.84
CA ILE A 36 21.67 -22.24 -5.70
C ILE A 36 22.10 -23.54 -5.05
N LEU A 37 22.52 -24.53 -5.86
CA LEU A 37 23.05 -25.80 -5.36
C LEU A 37 24.35 -25.62 -4.58
N ASP A 38 25.25 -24.77 -5.05
CA ASP A 38 26.49 -24.45 -4.35
C ASP A 38 26.24 -23.67 -3.05
N LEU A 39 25.30 -22.73 -3.03
CA LEU A 39 24.84 -22.06 -1.81
C LEU A 39 24.17 -23.03 -0.82
N LEU A 40 23.38 -23.99 -1.31
CA LEU A 40 22.78 -25.05 -0.48
C LEU A 40 23.84 -25.97 0.13
N ARG A 41 24.86 -26.31 -0.64
CA ARG A 41 25.97 -27.14 -0.18
C ARG A 41 26.88 -26.43 0.82
N GLU A 42 27.16 -25.13 0.59
CA GLU A 42 28.08 -24.35 1.41
C GLU A 42 27.42 -23.76 2.68
N LYS A 43 26.20 -23.30 2.62
CA LYS A 43 25.58 -22.52 3.69
C LYS A 43 24.26 -23.08 4.23
N GLY A 44 23.76 -24.16 3.65
CA GLY A 44 22.50 -24.78 4.09
C GLY A 44 21.23 -24.11 3.59
N ALA A 45 20.10 -24.79 3.75
CA ALA A 45 18.80 -24.38 3.20
C ALA A 45 18.27 -23.01 3.73
N GLU A 46 18.64 -22.62 4.94
CA GLU A 46 18.22 -21.32 5.52
C GLU A 46 18.94 -20.14 4.86
N ALA A 47 20.23 -20.28 4.55
CA ALA A 47 20.98 -19.23 3.88
C ALA A 47 20.52 -19.00 2.44
N VAL A 48 20.09 -20.05 1.75
CA VAL A 48 19.52 -19.95 0.39
C VAL A 48 18.18 -19.24 0.40
N ARG A 49 17.32 -19.54 1.37
CA ARG A 49 16.01 -18.85 1.51
C ARG A 49 16.19 -17.37 1.81
N GLY A 50 17.15 -17.00 2.66
CA GLY A 50 17.48 -15.60 2.93
C GLY A 50 18.12 -14.83 1.76
N ALA A 51 18.54 -15.53 0.68
CA ALA A 51 19.04 -14.92 -0.55
C ALA A 51 17.92 -14.68 -1.60
N LEU A 52 16.76 -15.33 -1.46
CA LEU A 52 15.64 -15.17 -2.39
C LEU A 52 14.89 -13.84 -2.13
N ARG A 53 14.52 -13.17 -3.20
CA ARG A 53 13.76 -11.90 -3.13
C ARG A 53 12.38 -12.06 -3.73
N GLY A 54 11.43 -11.29 -3.20
CA GLY A 54 10.11 -11.11 -3.77
C GLY A 54 9.92 -9.68 -4.29
N VAL A 55 8.99 -9.50 -5.21
CA VAL A 55 8.57 -8.17 -5.67
C VAL A 55 7.06 -8.12 -5.80
N ILE A 56 6.51 -6.94 -5.51
CA ILE A 56 5.09 -6.62 -5.72
C ILE A 56 4.99 -5.47 -6.73
N LEU A 57 4.28 -5.69 -7.83
CA LEU A 57 3.92 -4.63 -8.78
C LEU A 57 2.61 -4.00 -8.32
N GLN A 58 2.71 -2.76 -7.80
CA GLN A 58 1.57 -2.01 -7.27
C GLN A 58 1.39 -0.69 -8.02
N PRO A 59 0.46 -0.60 -8.99
CA PRO A 59 0.22 0.60 -9.78
C PRO A 59 -0.72 1.61 -9.12
N GLY A 60 -1.26 1.27 -7.95
CA GLY A 60 -2.25 2.08 -7.25
C GLY A 60 -1.66 3.30 -6.54
N ALA A 61 -2.56 4.12 -6.01
CA ALA A 61 -2.20 5.31 -5.23
C ALA A 61 -1.70 4.95 -3.81
N LEU A 62 -1.35 5.98 -3.03
CA LEU A 62 -0.79 5.83 -1.68
C LEU A 62 -1.60 4.87 -0.78
N GLY A 63 -2.93 4.98 -0.78
CA GLY A 63 -3.79 4.11 0.02
C GLY A 63 -3.64 2.63 -0.36
N ASP A 64 -3.59 2.34 -1.67
CA ASP A 64 -3.39 0.97 -2.17
C ASP A 64 -2.01 0.43 -1.79
N CYS A 65 -0.97 1.29 -1.88
CA CYS A 65 0.39 0.94 -1.47
C CYS A 65 0.45 0.57 0.02
N VAL A 66 -0.18 1.37 0.89
CA VAL A 66 -0.25 1.11 2.34
C VAL A 66 -1.03 -0.19 2.63
N LEU A 67 -2.16 -0.40 1.96
CA LEU A 67 -2.99 -1.60 2.12
C LEU A 67 -2.33 -2.88 1.56
N THR A 68 -1.26 -2.74 0.79
CA THR A 68 -0.45 -3.87 0.29
C THR A 68 0.64 -4.31 1.28
N LEU A 69 1.02 -3.48 2.25
CA LEU A 69 2.09 -3.79 3.21
C LEU A 69 1.90 -5.09 3.99
N PRO A 70 0.69 -5.45 4.47
CA PRO A 70 0.49 -6.74 5.13
C PRO A 70 0.73 -7.94 4.21
N LEU A 71 0.46 -7.82 2.90
CA LEU A 71 0.82 -8.86 1.94
C LEU A 71 2.35 -8.98 1.80
N ALA A 72 3.06 -7.86 1.75
CA ALA A 72 4.53 -7.84 1.73
C ALA A 72 5.12 -8.50 2.99
N GLU A 73 4.55 -8.25 4.18
CA GLU A 73 4.94 -8.95 5.42
C GLU A 73 4.70 -10.46 5.30
N VAL A 74 3.53 -10.89 4.83
CA VAL A 74 3.22 -12.32 4.64
C VAL A 74 4.20 -12.97 3.68
N MET A 75 4.49 -12.33 2.54
CA MET A 75 5.48 -12.84 1.59
C MET A 75 6.85 -12.99 2.26
N LYS A 76 7.34 -11.94 2.94
CA LYS A 76 8.66 -11.94 3.58
C LYS A 76 8.77 -13.02 4.65
N ASP A 77 7.81 -13.10 5.55
CA ASP A 77 7.85 -13.99 6.70
C ASP A 77 7.55 -15.45 6.32
N CYS A 78 6.48 -15.70 5.56
CA CYS A 78 6.06 -17.07 5.24
C CYS A 78 6.99 -17.77 4.24
N LEU A 79 7.51 -17.00 3.29
CA LEU A 79 8.47 -17.52 2.30
C LEU A 79 9.92 -17.41 2.78
N ARG A 80 10.16 -16.77 3.93
CA ARG A 80 11.50 -16.49 4.48
C ARG A 80 12.41 -15.82 3.46
N LEU A 81 11.88 -14.79 2.80
CA LEU A 81 12.63 -14.02 1.80
C LEU A 81 13.67 -13.14 2.47
N GLY A 82 14.81 -12.98 1.82
CA GLY A 82 15.84 -12.01 2.21
C GLY A 82 15.43 -10.56 1.96
N GLY A 83 14.42 -10.33 1.13
CA GLY A 83 13.84 -9.02 0.89
C GLY A 83 12.58 -9.08 0.05
N VAL A 84 11.74 -8.03 0.23
CA VAL A 84 10.57 -7.77 -0.62
C VAL A 84 10.66 -6.35 -1.14
N ASP A 85 10.56 -6.21 -2.45
CA ASP A 85 10.60 -4.93 -3.15
C ASP A 85 9.21 -4.55 -3.66
N ILE A 86 9.01 -3.24 -3.92
CA ILE A 86 7.81 -2.75 -4.60
C ILE A 86 8.20 -2.00 -5.87
N ILE A 87 7.53 -2.35 -6.97
CA ILE A 87 7.54 -1.58 -8.21
C ILE A 87 6.22 -0.82 -8.28
N GLY A 88 6.27 0.52 -8.21
CA GLY A 88 5.09 1.38 -8.16
C GLY A 88 5.43 2.83 -8.51
N HIS A 89 4.46 3.72 -8.36
CA HIS A 89 4.70 5.15 -8.54
C HIS A 89 5.52 5.70 -7.38
N THR A 90 6.70 6.25 -7.68
CA THR A 90 7.68 6.68 -6.66
C THR A 90 7.13 7.72 -5.70
N GLU A 91 6.25 8.61 -6.16
CA GLU A 91 5.57 9.60 -5.33
C GLU A 91 4.74 8.99 -4.17
N TYR A 92 4.42 7.68 -4.24
CA TYR A 92 3.65 6.99 -3.18
C TYR A 92 4.48 5.97 -2.39
N ILE A 93 5.56 5.45 -2.98
CA ILE A 93 6.31 4.33 -2.38
C ILE A 93 7.70 4.72 -1.86
N ASP A 94 8.19 5.93 -2.11
CA ASP A 94 9.52 6.39 -1.69
C ASP A 94 9.71 6.42 -0.18
N ILE A 95 8.62 6.53 0.57
CA ILE A 95 8.62 6.50 2.04
C ILE A 95 8.72 5.08 2.63
N LEU A 96 8.58 4.01 1.83
CA LEU A 96 8.46 2.65 2.37
C LEU A 96 9.78 2.03 2.86
N PRO A 97 10.92 2.15 2.13
CA PRO A 97 12.18 1.57 2.58
C PRO A 97 12.67 2.18 3.90
N GLY A 98 13.16 1.30 4.78
CA GLY A 98 13.65 1.69 6.10
C GLY A 98 12.56 2.04 7.13
N ARG A 99 11.29 2.10 6.71
CA ARG A 99 10.14 2.38 7.59
C ARG A 99 9.12 1.23 7.63
N THR A 100 9.23 0.28 6.74
CA THR A 100 8.32 -0.87 6.59
C THR A 100 9.10 -2.17 6.40
N CYS A 101 8.38 -3.25 6.11
CA CYS A 101 8.98 -4.53 5.69
C CYS A 101 9.55 -4.50 4.27
N VAL A 102 9.31 -3.42 3.50
CA VAL A 102 9.80 -3.25 2.12
C VAL A 102 11.27 -2.84 2.14
N ASP A 103 12.09 -3.58 1.42
CA ASP A 103 13.55 -3.39 1.44
C ASP A 103 14.02 -2.39 0.38
N SER A 104 13.43 -2.41 -0.82
CA SER A 104 13.72 -1.43 -1.87
C SER A 104 12.51 -1.16 -2.76
N ILE A 105 12.62 -0.13 -3.57
CA ILE A 105 11.59 0.28 -4.51
C ILE A 105 12.17 0.55 -5.90
N ARG A 106 11.29 0.48 -6.91
CA ARG A 106 11.59 0.89 -8.27
C ARG A 106 10.40 1.64 -8.86
N SER A 107 10.67 2.69 -9.63
CA SER A 107 9.63 3.38 -10.39
C SER A 107 9.00 2.44 -11.42
N ILE A 108 7.68 2.37 -11.40
CA ILE A 108 6.90 1.62 -12.40
C ILE A 108 7.10 2.20 -13.81
N ASP A 109 7.30 3.51 -13.91
CA ASP A 109 7.52 4.21 -15.16
C ASP A 109 8.91 3.94 -15.77
N SER A 110 9.83 3.40 -14.97
CA SER A 110 11.17 2.99 -15.43
C SER A 110 11.23 1.59 -16.04
N VAL A 111 10.09 0.88 -16.07
CA VAL A 111 10.00 -0.49 -16.57
C VAL A 111 9.04 -0.54 -17.75
N ASP A 112 9.47 -1.11 -18.87
CA ASP A 112 8.67 -1.24 -20.09
C ASP A 112 7.51 -2.25 -19.97
N LEU A 113 6.70 -2.12 -18.90
CA LEU A 113 5.61 -3.05 -18.58
C LEU A 113 4.55 -3.14 -19.67
N HIS A 114 4.40 -2.09 -20.50
CA HIS A 114 3.47 -2.08 -21.64
C HIS A 114 3.74 -3.23 -22.62
N ARG A 115 5.00 -3.66 -22.77
CA ARG A 115 5.38 -4.78 -23.63
C ARG A 115 4.76 -6.10 -23.18
N LEU A 116 4.55 -6.26 -21.86
CA LEU A 116 3.95 -7.49 -21.32
C LEU A 116 2.47 -7.67 -21.72
N PHE A 117 1.80 -6.63 -22.22
CA PHE A 117 0.44 -6.73 -22.75
C PHE A 117 0.37 -7.20 -24.23
N ALA A 118 1.52 -7.43 -24.85
CA ALA A 118 1.56 -7.90 -26.25
C ALA A 118 0.83 -9.24 -26.40
N GLU A 119 0.20 -9.41 -27.57
CA GLU A 119 -0.53 -10.65 -27.91
C GLU A 119 0.40 -11.85 -28.00
N ALA A 120 -0.14 -13.03 -27.74
CA ALA A 120 0.59 -14.29 -27.83
C ALA A 120 1.23 -14.44 -29.24
N GLY A 121 2.54 -14.71 -29.26
CA GLY A 121 3.33 -14.85 -30.49
C GLY A 121 3.92 -13.54 -31.05
N THR A 122 3.57 -12.37 -30.49
CA THR A 122 4.20 -11.09 -30.83
C THR A 122 5.16 -10.60 -29.75
N PHE A 123 5.08 -11.16 -28.55
CA PHE A 123 6.01 -10.84 -27.46
C PHE A 123 7.36 -11.54 -27.69
N ASP A 124 8.41 -10.76 -27.72
CA ASP A 124 9.78 -11.25 -27.89
C ASP A 124 10.74 -10.56 -26.92
N LEU A 125 11.76 -11.30 -26.51
CA LEU A 125 12.83 -10.85 -25.62
C LEU A 125 14.17 -11.13 -26.28
N VAL A 126 15.05 -10.14 -26.24
CA VAL A 126 16.42 -10.27 -26.71
C VAL A 126 17.36 -10.61 -25.56
N ASP A 127 18.57 -11.11 -25.87
CA ASP A 127 19.59 -11.34 -24.87
C ASP A 127 19.93 -10.03 -24.13
N GLY A 128 19.86 -10.06 -22.80
CA GLY A 128 20.08 -8.86 -21.98
C GLY A 128 18.92 -7.89 -21.96
N ASP A 129 17.72 -8.31 -22.35
CA ASP A 129 16.51 -7.49 -22.33
C ASP A 129 16.29 -6.83 -20.96
N ALA A 130 15.87 -5.56 -20.96
CA ALA A 130 15.64 -4.79 -19.74
C ALA A 130 14.59 -5.44 -18.81
N LEU A 131 13.56 -6.08 -19.37
CA LEU A 131 12.55 -6.81 -18.58
C LEU A 131 13.17 -8.01 -17.87
N ILE A 132 14.06 -8.76 -18.52
CA ILE A 132 14.77 -9.89 -17.90
C ILE A 132 15.64 -9.37 -16.75
N ASN A 133 16.35 -8.25 -16.94
CA ASN A 133 17.18 -7.64 -15.89
C ASN A 133 16.36 -7.14 -14.69
N VAL A 134 15.10 -6.73 -14.91
CA VAL A 134 14.22 -6.32 -13.82
C VAL A 134 13.68 -7.50 -13.04
N PHE A 135 13.19 -8.54 -13.74
CA PHE A 135 12.44 -9.62 -13.11
C PHE A 135 13.25 -10.88 -12.82
N GLY A 136 14.40 -11.06 -13.47
CA GLY A 136 15.20 -12.28 -13.39
C GLY A 136 15.83 -12.57 -12.04
N ASP A 137 15.89 -11.60 -11.12
CA ASP A 137 16.44 -11.79 -9.77
C ASP A 137 15.40 -12.14 -8.71
N TYR A 138 14.10 -12.09 -9.05
CA TYR A 138 13.03 -12.38 -8.11
C TYR A 138 12.60 -13.85 -8.19
N ALA A 139 12.45 -14.47 -7.02
CA ALA A 139 11.87 -15.80 -6.89
C ALA A 139 10.34 -15.77 -6.80
N TRP A 140 9.78 -14.65 -6.36
CA TRP A 140 8.34 -14.45 -6.21
C TRP A 140 7.96 -13.09 -6.77
N ILE A 141 7.03 -13.08 -7.68
CA ILE A 141 6.48 -11.86 -8.29
C ILE A 141 4.98 -11.86 -8.07
N VAL A 142 4.50 -10.87 -7.33
CA VAL A 142 3.07 -10.62 -7.17
C VAL A 142 2.71 -9.37 -7.97
N THR A 143 1.64 -9.41 -8.75
CA THR A 143 1.23 -8.27 -9.57
C THR A 143 -0.24 -7.94 -9.39
N PHE A 144 -0.53 -6.65 -9.28
CA PHE A 144 -1.87 -6.07 -9.40
C PHE A 144 -2.15 -5.54 -10.79
N LEU A 145 -1.22 -5.74 -11.74
CA LEU A 145 -1.40 -5.46 -13.17
C LEU A 145 -1.77 -6.72 -13.92
N GLY A 146 -2.59 -6.53 -14.94
CA GLY A 146 -3.12 -7.65 -15.72
C GLY A 146 -4.23 -8.39 -14.98
N GLU A 147 -4.70 -9.45 -15.61
CA GLU A 147 -5.69 -10.38 -15.03
C GLU A 147 -5.09 -11.80 -15.06
N PRO A 148 -5.53 -12.70 -14.20
CA PRO A 148 -5.14 -14.11 -14.31
C PRO A 148 -5.42 -14.66 -15.70
N ASP A 149 -4.51 -15.46 -16.24
CA ASP A 149 -4.55 -16.05 -17.59
C ASP A 149 -4.43 -15.04 -18.77
N SER A 150 -4.17 -13.75 -18.48
CA SER A 150 -3.97 -12.74 -19.51
C SER A 150 -2.61 -12.87 -20.21
N ASN A 151 -2.47 -12.19 -21.36
CA ASN A 151 -1.17 -12.06 -22.02
C ASN A 151 -0.12 -11.44 -21.10
N PHE A 152 -0.50 -10.47 -20.27
CA PHE A 152 0.40 -9.85 -19.30
C PHE A 152 1.01 -10.88 -18.35
N GLU A 153 0.19 -11.70 -17.70
CA GLU A 153 0.66 -12.74 -16.79
C GLU A 153 1.56 -13.75 -17.51
N GLN A 154 1.16 -14.20 -18.69
CA GLN A 154 1.93 -15.20 -19.47
C GLN A 154 3.29 -14.64 -19.89
N ASN A 155 3.34 -13.40 -20.40
CA ASN A 155 4.57 -12.75 -20.79
C ASN A 155 5.47 -12.43 -19.59
N LEU A 156 4.90 -12.07 -18.44
CA LEU A 156 5.65 -11.87 -17.19
C LEU A 156 6.25 -13.20 -16.68
N ILE A 157 5.47 -14.29 -16.71
CA ILE A 157 5.96 -15.64 -16.39
C ILE A 157 7.13 -16.02 -17.30
N PHE A 158 6.97 -15.81 -18.61
CA PHE A 158 8.03 -16.10 -19.57
C PHE A 158 9.29 -15.29 -19.27
N THR A 159 9.14 -13.96 -19.07
CA THR A 159 10.24 -13.03 -18.78
C THR A 159 10.99 -13.43 -17.50
N ALA A 160 10.25 -13.64 -16.42
CA ALA A 160 10.83 -13.94 -15.11
C ALA A 160 11.58 -15.30 -15.10
N ASN A 161 11.18 -16.23 -15.95
CA ASN A 161 11.80 -17.55 -16.06
C ASN A 161 12.92 -17.65 -17.11
N CYS A 162 13.29 -16.55 -17.77
CA CYS A 162 14.44 -16.52 -18.67
C CYS A 162 15.80 -16.64 -17.93
N SER A 163 15.87 -16.16 -16.69
CA SER A 163 17.12 -16.19 -15.89
C SER A 163 17.07 -17.20 -14.75
N ARG A 164 15.95 -17.28 -14.04
CA ARG A 164 15.75 -18.15 -12.88
C ARG A 164 14.31 -18.63 -12.84
N SER A 165 14.05 -19.68 -12.08
CA SER A 165 12.68 -20.11 -11.80
C SER A 165 12.00 -19.13 -10.83
N ALA A 166 10.96 -18.45 -11.29
CA ALA A 166 10.16 -17.52 -10.52
C ALA A 166 8.68 -17.93 -10.48
N GLU A 167 8.04 -17.72 -9.35
CA GLU A 167 6.60 -17.83 -9.22
C GLU A 167 5.96 -16.46 -9.48
N VAL A 168 4.98 -16.42 -10.37
CA VAL A 168 4.21 -15.21 -10.68
C VAL A 168 2.77 -15.43 -10.24
N ILE A 169 2.25 -14.49 -9.47
CA ILE A 169 0.88 -14.49 -8.95
C ILE A 169 0.21 -13.18 -9.32
N THR A 170 -0.86 -13.27 -10.09
CA THR A 170 -1.69 -12.11 -10.46
C THR A 170 -2.87 -12.00 -9.52
N LEU A 171 -2.99 -10.87 -8.83
CA LEU A 171 -4.05 -10.60 -7.87
C LEU A 171 -5.11 -9.67 -8.47
N SER A 172 -6.37 -10.03 -8.29
CA SER A 172 -7.48 -9.11 -8.56
C SER A 172 -7.56 -8.03 -7.48
N THR A 173 -7.82 -6.80 -7.88
CA THR A 173 -8.09 -5.67 -6.97
C THR A 173 -9.56 -5.58 -6.56
N LYS A 174 -10.45 -6.33 -7.22
CA LYS A 174 -11.91 -6.26 -7.05
C LYS A 174 -12.45 -7.57 -6.46
N PRO A 175 -12.79 -7.60 -5.18
CA PRO A 175 -13.44 -8.77 -4.59
C PRO A 175 -14.86 -8.96 -5.14
N SER A 176 -15.38 -10.18 -5.05
CA SER A 176 -16.77 -10.45 -5.37
C SER A 176 -17.71 -9.71 -4.41
N GLN A 177 -18.94 -9.42 -4.83
CA GLN A 177 -19.95 -8.77 -3.98
C GLN A 177 -20.27 -9.53 -2.67
N LYS A 178 -19.94 -10.82 -2.60
CA LYS A 178 -20.13 -11.65 -1.39
C LYS A 178 -18.97 -11.57 -0.42
N PHE A 179 -17.87 -10.95 -0.80
CA PHE A 179 -16.70 -10.81 0.06
C PHE A 179 -16.96 -9.71 1.10
N SER A 180 -16.87 -10.07 2.38
CA SER A 180 -17.22 -9.18 3.51
C SER A 180 -16.06 -8.88 4.46
N ALA A 181 -14.84 -9.40 4.16
CA ALA A 181 -13.66 -9.09 4.93
C ALA A 181 -12.91 -7.88 4.33
N HIS A 182 -11.81 -7.47 4.97
CA HIS A 182 -11.00 -6.36 4.53
C HIS A 182 -10.27 -6.67 3.21
N ILE A 183 -10.05 -5.66 2.37
CA ILE A 183 -9.37 -5.81 1.06
C ILE A 183 -7.99 -6.44 1.18
N THR A 184 -7.26 -6.11 2.23
CA THR A 184 -5.94 -6.71 2.50
C THR A 184 -6.05 -8.21 2.81
N ASP A 185 -7.09 -8.66 3.51
CA ASP A 185 -7.35 -10.08 3.72
C ASP A 185 -7.67 -10.78 2.39
N PHE A 186 -8.35 -10.08 1.47
CA PHE A 186 -8.61 -10.56 0.12
C PHE A 186 -7.32 -10.78 -0.68
N TYR A 187 -6.40 -9.84 -0.64
CA TYR A 187 -5.09 -9.96 -1.30
C TYR A 187 -4.29 -11.13 -0.75
N ILE A 188 -4.20 -11.24 0.57
CA ILE A 188 -3.48 -12.33 1.24
C ILE A 188 -4.14 -13.69 0.95
N GLN A 189 -5.47 -13.76 0.96
CA GLN A 189 -6.19 -15.00 0.67
C GLN A 189 -5.96 -15.47 -0.78
N GLN A 190 -5.98 -14.54 -1.75
CA GLN A 190 -5.64 -14.87 -3.14
C GLN A 190 -4.20 -15.38 -3.25
N PHE A 191 -3.25 -14.69 -2.60
CA PHE A 191 -1.84 -15.09 -2.60
C PHE A 191 -1.67 -16.50 -2.03
N ILE A 192 -2.25 -16.79 -0.87
CA ILE A 192 -2.20 -18.12 -0.24
C ILE A 192 -2.80 -19.18 -1.16
N THR A 193 -3.98 -18.91 -1.73
CA THR A 193 -4.69 -19.87 -2.59
C THR A 193 -3.90 -20.16 -3.86
N GLN A 194 -3.37 -19.13 -4.53
CA GLN A 194 -2.66 -19.29 -5.80
C GLN A 194 -1.23 -19.84 -5.62
N SER A 195 -0.57 -19.50 -4.50
CA SER A 195 0.76 -20.03 -4.21
C SER A 195 0.75 -21.52 -3.87
N GLY A 196 -0.39 -22.09 -3.49
CA GLY A 196 -0.51 -23.47 -3.03
C GLY A 196 0.25 -23.77 -1.73
N LEU A 197 0.68 -22.73 -1.01
CA LEU A 197 1.40 -22.90 0.24
C LEU A 197 0.45 -23.38 1.34
N PRO A 198 0.85 -24.32 2.20
CA PRO A 198 0.05 -24.80 3.32
C PRO A 198 0.03 -23.78 4.48
N LEU A 199 -0.34 -22.54 4.17
CA LEU A 199 -0.48 -21.48 5.15
C LEU A 199 -1.89 -21.54 5.74
N GLY A 200 -1.97 -21.51 7.06
CA GLY A 200 -3.26 -21.41 7.75
C GLY A 200 -3.97 -20.09 7.44
N PRO A 201 -5.24 -19.94 7.88
CA PRO A 201 -5.99 -18.71 7.65
C PRO A 201 -5.26 -17.52 8.28
N TRP A 202 -4.86 -16.58 7.46
CA TRP A 202 -4.23 -15.33 7.88
C TRP A 202 -5.30 -14.25 8.06
N ARG A 203 -5.14 -13.44 9.08
CA ARG A 203 -5.91 -12.21 9.27
C ARG A 203 -4.99 -11.07 9.60
N VAL A 204 -5.24 -9.93 9.00
CA VAL A 204 -4.49 -8.69 9.28
C VAL A 204 -4.63 -8.33 10.76
N ARG A 205 -3.50 -8.12 11.42
CA ARG A 205 -3.47 -7.63 12.81
C ARG A 205 -3.61 -6.12 12.81
N LYS A 206 -4.82 -5.61 13.01
CA LYS A 206 -5.09 -4.17 13.11
C LYS A 206 -4.38 -3.47 14.29
N ALA A 207 -3.88 -4.23 15.25
CA ALA A 207 -3.24 -3.70 16.47
C ALA A 207 -1.77 -3.30 16.32
N LYS A 208 -1.22 -3.25 15.11
CA LYS A 208 0.20 -2.95 14.84
C LYS A 208 0.33 -1.83 13.82
N SER A 209 1.26 -0.90 14.07
CA SER A 209 1.68 0.05 13.04
C SER A 209 2.42 -0.67 11.92
N LEU A 210 2.05 -0.36 10.69
CA LEU A 210 2.69 -0.92 9.48
C LEU A 210 3.90 -0.10 9.05
N ILE A 211 3.94 1.17 9.43
CA ILE A 211 4.99 2.14 9.09
C ILE A 211 5.58 2.65 10.39
N LYS A 212 6.91 2.74 10.47
CA LYS A 212 7.63 3.28 11.62
C LYS A 212 8.43 4.50 11.18
N ALA A 213 8.07 5.66 11.71
CA ALA A 213 8.84 6.87 11.48
C ALA A 213 10.28 6.72 12.01
N THR A 214 11.24 7.21 11.23
CA THR A 214 12.65 7.30 11.62
C THR A 214 12.88 8.55 12.47
N LYS A 215 14.06 8.63 13.08
CA LYS A 215 14.47 9.86 13.78
C LYS A 215 14.56 11.07 12.85
N ALA A 216 14.95 10.85 11.60
CA ALA A 216 15.02 11.91 10.60
C ALA A 216 13.60 12.42 10.24
N ASP A 217 12.62 11.53 10.13
CA ASP A 217 11.24 11.94 9.89
C ASP A 217 10.70 12.82 11.01
N ILE A 218 10.91 12.42 12.25
CA ILE A 218 10.49 13.19 13.43
C ILE A 218 11.20 14.55 13.46
N SER A 219 12.50 14.62 13.09
CA SER A 219 13.22 15.90 12.98
C SER A 219 12.58 16.80 11.94
N THR A 220 12.30 16.27 10.74
CA THR A 220 11.62 17.01 9.69
C THR A 220 10.25 17.53 10.12
N GLY A 221 9.48 16.70 10.84
CA GLY A 221 8.18 17.13 11.38
C GLY A 221 8.32 18.28 12.40
N ARG A 222 9.30 18.21 13.29
CA ARG A 222 9.59 19.28 14.27
C ARG A 222 10.02 20.58 13.59
N GLU A 223 10.90 20.52 12.62
CA GLU A 223 11.35 21.66 11.83
C GLU A 223 10.15 22.38 11.16
N LEU A 224 9.23 21.60 10.56
CA LEU A 224 8.00 22.15 9.98
C LEU A 224 7.11 22.86 11.03
N LEU A 225 6.99 22.29 12.22
CA LEU A 225 6.20 22.89 13.32
C LEU A 225 6.86 24.18 13.84
N GLU A 226 8.18 24.19 13.99
CA GLU A 226 8.95 25.38 14.39
C GLU A 226 8.79 26.52 13.37
N GLU A 227 8.85 26.24 12.06
CA GLU A 227 8.65 27.23 10.99
C GLU A 227 7.30 27.94 11.07
N ILE A 228 6.28 27.25 11.56
CA ILE A 228 4.94 27.83 11.74
C ILE A 228 4.62 28.25 13.18
N ASN A 229 5.64 28.27 14.07
CA ASN A 229 5.53 28.65 15.48
C ASN A 229 4.51 27.80 16.27
N ILE A 230 4.58 26.47 16.12
CA ILE A 230 3.88 25.49 16.95
C ILE A 230 4.94 24.72 17.75
N ASP A 231 4.82 24.72 19.08
CA ASP A 231 5.71 23.95 19.95
C ASP A 231 5.35 22.48 19.89
N PHE A 232 6.35 21.63 19.79
CA PHE A 232 6.17 20.17 19.72
C PHE A 232 5.48 19.58 20.98
N SER A 233 5.52 20.29 22.10
CA SER A 233 4.84 19.89 23.36
C SER A 233 3.35 20.21 23.38
N GLU A 234 2.85 20.99 22.42
CA GLU A 234 1.44 21.32 22.33
C GLU A 234 0.64 20.21 21.67
N GLU A 235 -0.59 19.97 22.13
CA GLU A 235 -1.48 18.98 21.50
C GLU A 235 -1.83 19.40 20.08
N LEU A 236 -1.57 18.50 19.10
CA LEU A 236 -1.67 18.77 17.68
C LEU A 236 -2.63 17.81 16.98
N VAL A 237 -3.61 18.37 16.31
CA VAL A 237 -4.50 17.66 15.39
C VAL A 237 -4.20 18.09 13.95
N VAL A 238 -3.90 17.12 13.09
CA VAL A 238 -3.76 17.36 11.64
C VAL A 238 -5.05 16.97 10.94
N ILE A 239 -5.58 17.87 10.10
CA ILE A 239 -6.83 17.67 9.37
C ILE A 239 -6.56 17.71 7.87
N GLN A 240 -6.98 16.65 7.14
CA GLN A 240 -7.01 16.64 5.68
C GLN A 240 -8.47 16.58 5.19
N PRO A 241 -9.03 17.68 4.65
CA PRO A 241 -10.42 17.75 4.26
C PRO A 241 -10.74 17.16 2.89
N GLY A 242 -9.73 16.80 2.12
CA GLY A 242 -9.87 16.28 0.76
C GLY A 242 -9.74 14.75 0.64
N SER A 243 -9.84 14.30 -0.59
CA SER A 243 -9.59 12.93 -1.03
C SER A 243 -9.37 12.93 -2.55
N GLY A 244 -8.85 11.83 -3.12
CA GLY A 244 -8.72 11.67 -4.56
C GLY A 244 -10.04 11.74 -5.36
N GLY A 245 -11.21 11.66 -4.70
CA GLY A 245 -12.52 11.82 -5.30
C GLY A 245 -13.42 12.72 -4.46
N SER A 246 -13.92 13.83 -5.03
CA SER A 246 -14.78 14.79 -4.33
C SER A 246 -16.03 14.17 -3.69
N HIS A 247 -16.57 13.10 -4.28
CA HIS A 247 -17.73 12.37 -3.75
C HIS A 247 -17.43 11.62 -2.44
N LYS A 248 -16.16 11.42 -2.12
CA LYS A 248 -15.70 10.81 -0.87
C LYS A 248 -15.46 11.82 0.25
N CYS A 249 -15.49 13.11 -0.05
CA CYS A 249 -15.24 14.18 0.92
C CYS A 249 -16.53 14.58 1.63
N CYS A 250 -16.52 14.63 2.95
CA CYS A 250 -17.61 15.27 3.68
C CYS A 250 -17.52 16.80 3.54
N HIS A 251 -18.64 17.49 3.80
CA HIS A 251 -18.69 18.94 3.63
C HIS A 251 -17.62 19.63 4.50
N LEU A 252 -16.86 20.56 3.91
CA LEU A 252 -15.74 21.24 4.56
C LEU A 252 -16.14 21.93 5.88
N ASP A 253 -17.36 22.45 5.97
CA ASP A 253 -17.84 23.16 7.16
C ASP A 253 -17.90 22.24 8.40
N ASN A 254 -17.96 20.92 8.24
CA ASN A 254 -17.83 19.99 9.37
C ASN A 254 -16.43 20.09 9.99
N PHE A 255 -15.38 20.06 9.15
CA PHE A 255 -14.00 20.20 9.62
C PHE A 255 -13.75 21.58 10.24
N LEU A 256 -14.30 22.65 9.64
CA LEU A 256 -14.13 24.02 10.16
C LEU A 256 -14.83 24.23 11.51
N ALA A 257 -16.01 23.62 11.70
CA ALA A 257 -16.72 23.69 12.98
C ALA A 257 -15.94 22.95 14.07
N VAL A 258 -15.49 21.71 13.79
CA VAL A 258 -14.64 20.93 14.70
C VAL A 258 -13.35 21.69 15.05
N THR A 259 -12.70 22.30 14.05
CA THR A 259 -11.48 23.09 14.26
C THR A 259 -11.69 24.23 15.25
N LYS A 260 -12.79 25.00 15.12
CA LYS A 260 -13.07 26.10 16.04
C LYS A 260 -13.20 25.65 17.50
N GLU A 261 -13.85 24.52 17.70
CA GLU A 261 -14.00 23.94 19.04
C GLU A 261 -12.67 23.44 19.61
N LEU A 262 -11.82 22.77 18.79
CA LEU A 262 -10.49 22.35 19.20
C LEU A 262 -9.61 23.55 19.58
N VAL A 263 -9.54 24.57 18.73
CA VAL A 263 -8.78 25.80 18.98
C VAL A 263 -9.28 26.53 20.23
N SER A 264 -10.59 26.53 20.52
CA SER A 264 -11.14 27.10 21.74
C SER A 264 -10.67 26.40 23.03
N LYS A 265 -10.13 25.18 22.89
CA LYS A 265 -9.58 24.34 23.95
C LYS A 265 -8.03 24.33 23.98
N ASP A 266 -7.40 25.29 23.31
CA ASP A 266 -5.94 25.40 23.13
C ASP A 266 -5.28 24.25 22.36
N ILE A 267 -6.05 23.40 21.69
CA ILE A 267 -5.53 22.34 20.81
C ILE A 267 -5.08 22.97 19.49
N LYS A 268 -3.85 22.70 19.07
CA LYS A 268 -3.33 23.19 17.78
C LYS A 268 -3.91 22.38 16.64
N VAL A 269 -4.30 23.09 15.58
CA VAL A 269 -4.85 22.45 14.38
C VAL A 269 -4.08 22.89 13.15
N ILE A 270 -3.71 21.94 12.31
CA ILE A 270 -3.10 22.15 10.99
C ILE A 270 -3.99 21.53 9.94
N PHE A 271 -4.37 22.30 8.93
CA PHE A 271 -4.93 21.74 7.70
C PHE A 271 -3.80 21.36 6.75
N LEU A 272 -3.81 20.10 6.33
CA LEU A 272 -2.93 19.59 5.31
C LEU A 272 -3.69 19.53 3.98
N LEU A 273 -3.23 20.28 2.98
CA LEU A 273 -3.81 20.31 1.64
C LEU A 273 -2.80 19.74 0.64
N GLY A 274 -3.17 18.65 -0.01
CA GLY A 274 -2.39 18.06 -1.09
C GLY A 274 -2.68 18.73 -2.44
N PRO A 275 -2.06 18.27 -3.53
CA PRO A 275 -2.24 18.85 -4.86
C PRO A 275 -3.71 18.90 -5.31
N VAL A 276 -4.50 17.86 -4.96
CA VAL A 276 -5.93 17.79 -5.33
C VAL A 276 -6.73 18.91 -4.67
N GLU A 277 -6.53 19.16 -3.37
CA GLU A 277 -7.21 20.22 -2.65
C GLU A 277 -6.77 21.61 -3.13
N VAL A 278 -5.48 21.79 -3.38
CA VAL A 278 -4.93 23.05 -3.89
C VAL A 278 -5.53 23.39 -5.26
N GLU A 279 -5.74 22.40 -6.13
CA GLU A 279 -6.36 22.59 -7.45
C GLU A 279 -7.88 22.86 -7.34
N GLN A 280 -8.58 22.16 -6.44
CA GLN A 280 -10.05 22.21 -6.35
C GLN A 280 -10.57 23.35 -5.48
N PHE A 281 -9.81 23.77 -4.46
CA PHE A 281 -10.28 24.81 -3.53
C PHE A 281 -10.08 26.21 -4.09
N SER A 282 -11.14 27.00 -4.04
CA SER A 282 -11.05 28.43 -4.38
C SER A 282 -10.17 29.19 -3.39
N SER A 283 -9.60 30.31 -3.83
CA SER A 283 -8.86 31.21 -2.92
C SER A 283 -9.71 31.68 -1.72
N ALA A 284 -11.04 31.79 -1.89
CA ALA A 284 -11.95 32.09 -0.78
C ALA A 284 -12.04 30.95 0.21
N THR A 285 -12.06 29.68 -0.26
CA THR A 285 -12.04 28.48 0.58
C THR A 285 -10.75 28.39 1.39
N ILE A 286 -9.60 28.58 0.77
CA ILE A 286 -8.30 28.58 1.44
C ILE A 286 -8.22 29.71 2.49
N LYS A 287 -8.72 30.91 2.18
CA LYS A 287 -8.83 32.01 3.16
C LYS A 287 -9.72 31.65 4.34
N LYS A 288 -10.83 30.94 4.10
CA LYS A 288 -11.74 30.49 5.16
C LYS A 288 -11.04 29.50 6.08
N ILE A 289 -10.26 28.55 5.55
CA ILE A 289 -9.44 27.61 6.33
C ILE A 289 -8.41 28.40 7.16
N ASN A 290 -7.63 29.28 6.52
CA ASN A 290 -6.58 30.06 7.18
C ASN A 290 -7.12 31.03 8.24
N SER A 291 -8.42 31.34 8.24
CA SER A 291 -9.04 32.16 9.30
C SER A 291 -9.28 31.40 10.61
N VAL A 292 -9.21 30.08 10.60
CA VAL A 292 -9.48 29.25 11.78
C VAL A 292 -8.27 28.45 12.24
N ALA A 293 -7.36 28.05 11.32
CA ALA A 293 -6.16 27.29 11.64
C ALA A 293 -5.07 27.47 10.58
N LYS A 294 -3.84 27.06 10.87
CA LYS A 294 -2.74 27.03 9.91
C LYS A 294 -3.02 26.05 8.78
N CYS A 295 -2.60 26.41 7.58
CA CYS A 295 -2.73 25.57 6.39
C CYS A 295 -1.35 25.30 5.80
N LEU A 296 -0.99 24.04 5.62
CA LEU A 296 0.22 23.60 4.94
C LEU A 296 -0.12 23.01 3.58
N THR A 297 0.61 23.45 2.56
CA THR A 297 0.50 23.01 1.17
C THR A 297 1.88 22.61 0.64
N ASP A 298 1.91 21.94 -0.48
CA ASP A 298 3.13 21.65 -1.24
C ASP A 298 4.18 20.84 -0.47
N LEU A 299 3.78 20.07 0.54
CA LEU A 299 4.64 19.17 1.26
C LEU A 299 4.92 17.90 0.45
N SER A 300 6.19 17.46 0.43
CA SER A 300 6.54 16.12 -0.02
C SER A 300 5.93 15.06 0.92
N LEU A 301 5.76 13.84 0.41
CA LEU A 301 5.19 12.76 1.23
C LEU A 301 6.05 12.46 2.48
N THR A 302 7.39 12.61 2.38
CA THR A 302 8.29 12.48 3.53
C THR A 302 8.03 13.57 4.57
N GLN A 303 7.78 14.80 4.16
CA GLN A 303 7.42 15.90 5.08
C GLN A 303 6.06 15.66 5.73
N VAL A 304 5.08 15.18 4.95
CA VAL A 304 3.76 14.76 5.47
C VAL A 304 3.91 13.65 6.53
N LEU A 305 4.73 12.64 6.24
CA LEU A 305 5.03 11.57 7.20
C LEU A 305 5.66 12.13 8.47
N GLY A 306 6.62 13.04 8.34
CA GLY A 306 7.24 13.74 9.47
C GLY A 306 6.22 14.52 10.32
N LEU A 307 5.38 15.33 9.69
CA LEU A 307 4.30 16.08 10.35
C LEU A 307 3.35 15.14 11.11
N LEU A 308 2.86 14.08 10.45
CA LEU A 308 1.96 13.09 11.05
C LEU A 308 2.62 12.38 12.24
N SER A 309 3.94 12.15 12.19
CA SER A 309 4.68 11.50 13.29
C SER A 309 4.80 12.38 14.51
N CYS A 310 4.51 13.69 14.39
CA CYS A 310 4.48 14.65 15.49
C CYS A 310 3.05 14.98 15.94
N ALA A 311 2.02 14.44 15.29
CA ALA A 311 0.62 14.72 15.60
C ALA A 311 0.06 13.75 16.64
N ASP A 312 -0.76 14.26 17.56
CA ASP A 312 -1.51 13.46 18.54
C ASP A 312 -2.73 12.79 17.90
N ALA A 313 -3.36 13.48 16.94
CA ALA A 313 -4.46 12.92 16.19
C ALA A 313 -4.50 13.42 14.73
N PHE A 314 -5.13 12.61 13.90
CA PHE A 314 -5.42 12.93 12.51
C PHE A 314 -6.92 12.77 12.23
N LEU A 315 -7.48 13.71 11.50
CA LEU A 315 -8.85 13.69 11.01
C LEU A 315 -8.87 13.84 9.49
N GLY A 316 -9.50 12.94 8.78
CA GLY A 316 -9.62 13.04 7.32
C GLY A 316 -10.71 12.16 6.72
N ASN A 317 -10.95 12.35 5.42
CA ASN A 317 -11.83 11.49 4.64
C ASN A 317 -11.15 10.17 4.25
N ASP A 318 -11.85 9.30 3.51
CA ASP A 318 -11.25 8.14 2.83
C ASP A 318 -10.21 8.61 1.80
N SER A 319 -8.95 8.66 2.22
CA SER A 319 -7.81 9.17 1.43
C SER A 319 -6.53 8.40 1.72
N GLY A 320 -5.54 8.49 0.82
CA GLY A 320 -4.23 7.87 1.00
C GLY A 320 -3.51 8.35 2.27
N ILE A 321 -3.64 9.62 2.63
CA ILE A 321 -3.03 10.20 3.84
C ILE A 321 -3.71 9.67 5.11
N THR A 322 -5.01 9.41 5.08
CA THR A 322 -5.73 8.75 6.18
C THR A 322 -5.17 7.35 6.44
N HIS A 323 -4.89 6.59 5.37
CA HIS A 323 -4.22 5.29 5.47
C HIS A 323 -2.80 5.41 6.01
N LEU A 324 -2.05 6.44 5.60
CA LEU A 324 -0.69 6.70 6.09
C LEU A 324 -0.69 7.03 7.59
N ALA A 325 -1.57 7.92 8.03
CA ALA A 325 -1.70 8.30 9.44
C ALA A 325 -2.01 7.07 10.33
N ALA A 326 -2.97 6.26 9.91
CA ALA A 326 -3.33 5.01 10.59
C ALA A 326 -2.17 4.01 10.64
N ALA A 327 -1.47 3.82 9.51
CA ALA A 327 -0.33 2.92 9.40
C ALA A 327 0.86 3.35 10.26
N LEU A 328 1.06 4.63 10.47
CA LEU A 328 2.04 5.20 11.42
C LEU A 328 1.64 4.95 12.87
N GLY A 329 0.37 4.67 13.16
CA GLY A 329 -0.17 4.49 14.50
C GLY A 329 -0.64 5.77 15.17
N VAL A 330 -0.76 6.86 14.42
CA VAL A 330 -1.40 8.10 14.87
C VAL A 330 -2.87 7.82 15.18
N ARG A 331 -3.42 8.40 16.24
CA ARG A 331 -4.87 8.33 16.53
C ARG A 331 -5.63 8.91 15.34
N THR A 332 -6.22 8.05 14.53
CA THR A 332 -6.81 8.41 13.25
C THR A 332 -8.32 8.32 13.29
N LEU A 333 -8.97 9.45 13.02
CA LEU A 333 -10.41 9.53 12.82
C LEU A 333 -10.70 9.67 11.32
N ALA A 334 -11.28 8.64 10.73
CA ALA A 334 -11.56 8.57 9.31
C ALA A 334 -13.07 8.74 9.04
N VAL A 335 -13.42 9.67 8.17
CA VAL A 335 -14.82 9.92 7.76
C VAL A 335 -15.07 9.25 6.42
N PHE A 336 -15.96 8.28 6.39
CA PHE A 336 -16.32 7.51 5.20
C PHE A 336 -17.73 7.89 4.74
N GLY A 337 -17.87 8.16 3.44
CA GLY A 337 -19.15 8.37 2.78
C GLY A 337 -19.60 7.14 1.99
N PRO A 338 -19.54 7.17 0.66
CA PRO A 338 -20.05 6.09 -0.19
C PRO A 338 -19.17 4.83 -0.21
N THR A 339 -17.93 4.92 0.23
CA THR A 339 -16.99 3.80 0.27
C THR A 339 -17.27 2.92 1.49
N ASN A 340 -17.26 1.61 1.33
CA ASN A 340 -17.45 0.67 2.43
C ASN A 340 -16.19 0.60 3.32
N PRO A 341 -16.25 1.09 4.58
CA PRO A 341 -15.09 1.08 5.48
C PRO A 341 -14.70 -0.31 5.98
N ASP A 342 -15.62 -1.28 6.02
CA ASP A 342 -15.28 -2.65 6.40
C ASP A 342 -14.33 -3.29 5.37
N LEU A 343 -14.48 -2.87 4.10
CA LEU A 343 -13.65 -3.37 3.00
C LEU A 343 -12.37 -2.55 2.82
N TYR A 344 -12.46 -1.22 2.88
CA TYR A 344 -11.37 -0.31 2.52
C TYR A 344 -10.91 0.58 3.67
N GLY A 345 -11.31 0.32 4.91
CA GLY A 345 -10.93 1.15 6.05
C GLY A 345 -9.42 1.16 6.31
N PRO A 346 -8.88 2.22 6.91
CA PRO A 346 -7.45 2.28 7.23
C PRO A 346 -7.07 1.25 8.30
N ILE A 347 -5.82 0.76 8.22
CA ILE A 347 -5.26 -0.24 9.13
C ILE A 347 -4.28 0.43 10.07
N GLY A 348 -4.52 0.32 11.37
CA GLY A 348 -3.63 0.84 12.41
C GLY A 348 -4.13 0.50 13.82
N PRO A 349 -3.31 0.75 14.86
CA PRO A 349 -3.66 0.40 16.23
C PRO A 349 -4.72 1.32 16.86
N ALA A 350 -4.88 2.55 16.35
CA ALA A 350 -5.73 3.59 16.95
C ALA A 350 -6.61 4.25 15.87
N VAL A 351 -7.50 3.48 15.25
CA VAL A 351 -8.37 3.94 14.17
C VAL A 351 -9.83 3.91 14.61
N THR A 352 -10.50 5.05 14.43
CA THR A 352 -11.96 5.17 14.53
C THR A 352 -12.51 5.56 13.16
N VAL A 353 -13.54 4.87 12.70
CA VAL A 353 -14.20 5.18 11.43
C VAL A 353 -15.63 5.64 11.72
N LEU A 354 -15.99 6.83 11.25
CA LEU A 354 -17.35 7.32 11.21
C LEU A 354 -17.87 7.18 9.77
N ALA A 355 -18.86 6.33 9.59
CA ALA A 355 -19.48 6.09 8.29
C ALA A 355 -20.80 6.87 8.18
N SER A 356 -20.92 7.71 7.16
CA SER A 356 -22.14 8.44 6.86
C SER A 356 -22.70 8.01 5.51
N ALA A 357 -23.79 7.25 5.54
CA ALA A 357 -24.49 6.79 4.33
C ALA A 357 -25.51 7.83 3.79
N THR A 358 -25.51 9.05 4.28
CA THR A 358 -26.53 10.06 3.92
C THR A 358 -26.27 10.64 2.52
N ALA A 359 -27.33 10.85 1.75
CA ALA A 359 -27.27 11.46 0.42
C ALA A 359 -26.71 12.90 0.44
N GLY A 360 -26.69 13.54 1.62
CA GLY A 360 -26.16 14.89 1.86
C GLY A 360 -24.68 14.93 2.28
N PHE A 361 -24.01 13.81 2.44
CA PHE A 361 -22.66 13.72 3.00
C PHE A 361 -21.66 14.78 2.49
N ALA A 362 -21.59 14.96 1.18
CA ALA A 362 -20.69 15.94 0.56
C ALA A 362 -21.33 17.34 0.34
N LYS A 363 -22.64 17.47 0.50
CA LYS A 363 -23.38 18.68 0.07
C LYS A 363 -23.70 19.63 1.20
N GLU A 364 -23.92 19.11 2.40
CA GLU A 364 -24.40 19.89 3.55
C GLU A 364 -23.61 19.51 4.82
N PRO A 365 -23.33 20.50 5.70
CA PRO A 365 -22.75 20.21 7.01
C PRO A 365 -23.77 19.46 7.89
N SER A 366 -23.26 18.65 8.82
CA SER A 366 -24.06 17.87 9.76
C SER A 366 -23.61 18.14 11.20
N GLU A 367 -24.49 18.73 12.00
CA GLU A 367 -24.21 18.99 13.43
C GLU A 367 -23.97 17.69 14.20
N THR A 368 -24.70 16.60 13.86
CA THR A 368 -24.48 15.29 14.45
C THR A 368 -23.08 14.78 14.17
N LEU A 369 -22.63 14.84 12.91
CA LEU A 369 -21.26 14.43 12.55
C LEU A 369 -20.22 15.29 13.28
N GLN A 370 -20.44 16.59 13.39
CA GLN A 370 -19.53 17.50 14.11
C GLN A 370 -19.40 17.12 15.59
N GLN A 371 -20.51 16.76 16.25
CA GLN A 371 -20.51 16.31 17.64
C GLN A 371 -19.77 14.98 17.81
N GLU A 372 -20.06 13.98 16.95
CA GLU A 372 -19.37 12.69 16.96
C GLU A 372 -17.86 12.84 16.75
N LEU A 373 -17.44 13.70 15.80
CA LEU A 373 -16.02 13.99 15.54
C LEU A 373 -15.34 14.61 16.77
N LEU A 374 -15.99 15.54 17.44
CA LEU A 374 -15.46 16.21 18.64
C LEU A 374 -15.35 15.24 19.82
N GLU A 375 -16.38 14.44 20.06
CA GLU A 375 -16.37 13.45 21.14
C GLU A 375 -15.18 12.48 21.00
N VAL A 376 -14.92 12.00 19.78
CA VAL A 376 -13.79 11.11 19.53
C VAL A 376 -12.43 11.81 19.64
N LEU A 377 -12.32 13.07 19.20
CA LEU A 377 -11.04 13.80 19.22
C LEU A 377 -10.63 14.28 20.61
N ILE A 378 -11.60 14.55 21.49
CA ILE A 378 -11.35 15.12 22.85
C ILE A 378 -11.29 14.00 23.92
N SER A 379 -11.83 12.78 23.60
CA SER A 379 -11.73 11.62 24.50
C SER A 379 -10.31 11.05 24.56
#